data_6fd0d2e0ab82bb9ebdf57f4a73372e69
#
_entry.id   6fd0d2e0ab82bb9ebdf57f4a73372e69
#
_cell.length_a   1.000
_cell.length_b   1.000
_cell.length_c   1.000
_cell.angle_alpha   90.00
_cell.angle_beta   90.00
_cell.angle_gamma   90.00
#
_symmetry.space_group_name_H-M   'P 1'
#
loop_
_entity.id
_entity.type
_entity.pdbx_description
1 polymer ?
#
loop_
_entity_poly.entity_id
_entity_poly.type
_entity_poly.pdbx_seq_one_letter_code
_entity_poly.pdbx_strand_id
1 'polypeptide(L)'
;NQAIYANSISCLNNYLRGAAMDSLVASLPDRNSSTPSGSGAVVKSIIPVETTYGMLKAVQKGADIFGVPIVENNVITRKQVAAAKAKNWKVYAMNYFQGTTMGVEYSGADPVISMGGARKAGDAMNVAYTVDGEDSISGVTRDKNGGYTLSSDTMKVAGVVTRLACHSNNLKWLKVSDNTALEWLNCCDNAIEGANMDALISSLPERRGRDAGTLVAILKLIGENNVCTTTQVAAAKAKNWNVKSTDGNGDFSDYAGSTPTTGTERIADDGNATIVAIYNVNGMKLAQPQPGLNILKMSNGTVKKLFLKE
;
A
#
# COMPACT_ATOMS: atom_id res chain seq x y z
N ASN A 1 -34.01 10.60 10.21
CA ASN A 1 -35.03 11.15 9.30
C ASN A 1 -35.07 12.69 9.17
N GLN A 2 -34.11 13.46 9.74
CA GLN A 2 -34.08 14.93 9.59
C GLN A 2 -33.20 15.41 8.41
N ALA A 3 -32.52 14.53 7.71
CA ALA A 3 -31.63 14.88 6.59
C ALA A 3 -32.38 15.12 5.25
N ILE A 4 -33.71 14.99 5.22
CA ILE A 4 -34.52 15.16 4.00
C ILE A 4 -34.38 16.56 3.38
N TYR A 5 -34.01 17.56 4.19
CA TYR A 5 -33.86 18.98 3.78
C TYR A 5 -32.38 19.38 3.60
N ALA A 6 -31.41 18.48 3.90
CA ALA A 6 -30.01 18.82 3.75
C ALA A 6 -29.62 18.88 2.27
N ASN A 7 -29.19 20.03 1.80
CA ASN A 7 -28.65 20.20 0.44
C ASN A 7 -27.17 19.91 0.36
N SER A 8 -26.48 19.83 1.48
CA SER A 8 -25.06 19.55 1.57
C SER A 8 -24.75 18.78 2.85
N ILE A 9 -23.96 17.71 2.70
CA ILE A 9 -23.41 16.92 3.81
C ILE A 9 -21.90 16.97 3.68
N SER A 10 -21.20 17.24 4.76
CA SER A 10 -19.75 17.18 4.84
C SER A 10 -19.35 16.09 5.83
N CYS A 11 -18.58 15.12 5.36
CA CYS A 11 -18.04 14.03 6.17
C CYS A 11 -16.51 13.91 6.04
N LEU A 12 -15.83 15.01 5.72
CA LEU A 12 -14.39 15.05 5.51
C LEU A 12 -13.62 14.52 6.72
N ASN A 13 -12.58 13.75 6.47
CA ASN A 13 -11.61 13.26 7.45
C ASN A 13 -12.23 12.49 8.65
N ASN A 14 -13.24 11.65 8.41
CA ASN A 14 -13.96 10.90 9.44
C ASN A 14 -13.68 9.38 9.44
N TYR A 15 -12.67 8.91 8.74
CA TYR A 15 -12.35 7.47 8.60
C TYR A 15 -13.50 6.62 8.01
N LEU A 16 -14.40 7.25 7.26
CA LEU A 16 -15.49 6.54 6.60
C LEU A 16 -14.98 5.78 5.39
N ARG A 17 -15.12 4.47 5.41
CA ARG A 17 -14.68 3.54 4.36
C ARG A 17 -15.50 2.26 4.41
N GLY A 18 -15.47 1.46 3.32
CA GLY A 18 -16.17 0.18 3.24
C GLY A 18 -17.61 0.28 3.72
N ALA A 19 -18.02 -0.61 4.63
CA ALA A 19 -19.38 -0.69 5.15
C ALA A 19 -19.88 0.60 5.83
N ALA A 20 -18.98 1.37 6.45
CA ALA A 20 -19.36 2.66 7.06
C ALA A 20 -19.72 3.68 5.98
N MET A 21 -18.99 3.73 4.87
CA MET A 21 -19.31 4.58 3.73
C MET A 21 -20.56 4.08 3.00
N ASP A 22 -20.74 2.77 2.87
CA ASP A 22 -21.96 2.16 2.31
C ASP A 22 -23.19 2.59 3.12
N SER A 23 -23.12 2.53 4.45
CA SER A 23 -24.19 2.95 5.35
C SER A 23 -24.51 4.44 5.21
N LEU A 24 -23.49 5.30 5.10
CA LEU A 24 -23.68 6.72 4.84
C LEU A 24 -24.40 6.95 3.52
N VAL A 25 -23.92 6.37 2.43
CA VAL A 25 -24.52 6.51 1.09
C VAL A 25 -25.93 5.94 1.05
N ALA A 26 -26.16 4.80 1.71
CA ALA A 26 -27.51 4.21 1.82
C ALA A 26 -28.48 5.12 2.58
N SER A 27 -28.01 5.86 3.58
CA SER A 27 -28.83 6.79 4.38
C SER A 27 -29.14 8.11 3.67
N LEU A 28 -28.48 8.43 2.56
CA LEU A 28 -28.77 9.64 1.79
C LEU A 28 -30.22 9.62 1.30
N PRO A 29 -31.00 10.71 1.50
CA PRO A 29 -32.35 10.80 0.99
C PRO A 29 -32.37 10.77 -0.54
N ASP A 30 -33.38 10.10 -1.11
CA ASP A 30 -33.62 10.14 -2.55
C ASP A 30 -34.14 11.52 -2.95
N ARG A 31 -33.42 12.18 -3.85
CA ARG A 31 -33.73 13.51 -4.36
C ARG A 31 -34.21 13.50 -5.83
N ASN A 32 -34.53 12.34 -6.37
CA ASN A 32 -35.06 12.20 -7.71
C ASN A 32 -36.55 12.62 -7.80
N SER A 33 -37.29 12.47 -6.70
CA SER A 33 -38.69 12.91 -6.63
C SER A 33 -38.77 14.32 -6.16
N SER A 34 -38.94 15.25 -7.05
CA SER A 34 -39.19 16.69 -6.77
C SER A 34 -40.62 16.98 -6.36
N THR A 35 -41.21 16.18 -5.48
CA THR A 35 -42.47 16.56 -4.80
C THR A 35 -42.27 16.47 -3.30
N PRO A 36 -42.27 17.59 -2.59
CA PRO A 36 -42.49 17.57 -1.15
C PRO A 36 -43.92 17.08 -0.91
N SER A 37 -44.04 15.81 -0.49
CA SER A 37 -45.32 15.31 0.05
C SER A 37 -45.51 15.97 1.41
N GLY A 38 -46.31 17.00 1.52
CA GLY A 38 -46.65 17.61 2.79
C GLY A 38 -47.23 19.02 2.64
N SER A 39 -48.56 19.11 2.50
CA SER A 39 -49.48 20.17 2.87
C SER A 39 -49.11 21.63 2.53
N GLY A 40 -49.75 22.18 1.54
CA GLY A 40 -50.46 23.48 1.59
C GLY A 40 -49.70 24.72 2.03
N ALA A 41 -48.72 25.15 1.24
CA ALA A 41 -48.45 26.59 1.09
C ALA A 41 -47.74 26.78 -0.25
N VAL A 42 -48.46 27.33 -1.21
CA VAL A 42 -47.88 27.81 -2.47
C VAL A 42 -47.05 29.04 -2.17
N VAL A 43 -45.81 28.88 -1.85
CA VAL A 43 -44.82 29.95 -2.00
C VAL A 43 -44.24 29.77 -3.40
N LYS A 44 -44.77 30.53 -4.36
CA LYS A 44 -44.10 30.77 -5.64
C LYS A 44 -42.79 31.51 -5.37
N SER A 45 -41.74 30.75 -5.01
CA SER A 45 -40.39 31.27 -5.02
C SER A 45 -39.94 31.33 -6.48
N ILE A 46 -39.72 32.56 -6.97
CA ILE A 46 -39.10 32.84 -8.26
C ILE A 46 -37.60 32.59 -8.13
N ILE A 47 -37.22 31.38 -7.80
CA ILE A 47 -35.84 30.88 -7.92
C ILE A 47 -35.90 29.86 -9.07
N PRO A 48 -35.05 30.01 -10.09
CA PRO A 48 -34.98 29.00 -11.16
C PRO A 48 -34.79 27.62 -10.54
N VAL A 49 -35.58 26.65 -11.00
CA VAL A 49 -35.40 25.24 -10.64
C VAL A 49 -34.07 24.74 -11.23
N GLU A 50 -32.97 25.31 -10.76
CA GLU A 50 -31.64 24.81 -11.03
C GLU A 50 -31.16 24.09 -9.78
N THR A 51 -31.03 22.77 -10.00
CA THR A 51 -30.30 21.79 -9.24
C THR A 51 -30.91 21.36 -7.91
N THR A 52 -31.78 20.39 -8.02
CA THR A 52 -32.29 19.57 -6.89
C THR A 52 -31.30 18.49 -6.41
N TYR A 53 -30.05 18.57 -6.82
CA TYR A 53 -29.06 17.59 -6.35
C TYR A 53 -28.52 17.95 -4.94
N GLY A 54 -28.23 16.90 -4.17
CA GLY A 54 -27.48 17.05 -2.93
C GLY A 54 -25.97 17.10 -3.19
N MET A 55 -25.22 17.75 -2.31
CA MET A 55 -23.76 17.76 -2.33
C MET A 55 -23.21 16.91 -1.18
N LEU A 56 -22.46 15.86 -1.49
CA LEU A 56 -21.71 15.06 -0.53
C LEU A 56 -20.23 15.41 -0.64
N LYS A 57 -19.71 16.17 0.33
CA LYS A 57 -18.28 16.45 0.47
C LYS A 57 -17.63 15.26 1.19
N ALA A 58 -17.08 14.31 0.42
CA ALA A 58 -16.67 13.00 0.92
C ALA A 58 -15.18 12.89 1.22
N VAL A 59 -14.33 13.54 0.42
CA VAL A 59 -12.88 13.47 0.55
C VAL A 59 -12.24 14.86 0.50
N GLN A 60 -11.08 15.01 1.12
CA GLN A 60 -10.28 16.22 1.02
C GLN A 60 -8.89 15.90 0.44
N LYS A 61 -8.31 16.88 -0.25
CA LYS A 61 -7.00 16.76 -0.92
C LYS A 61 -6.22 18.06 -0.76
N GLY A 62 -4.92 18.01 -1.06
CA GLY A 62 -4.04 19.17 -1.07
C GLY A 62 -3.17 19.28 0.16
N ALA A 63 -2.84 20.49 0.54
CA ALA A 63 -1.99 20.81 1.68
C ALA A 63 -2.60 21.95 2.49
N ASP A 64 -2.29 22.03 3.78
CA ASP A 64 -2.69 23.13 4.64
C ASP A 64 -1.95 24.44 4.28
N ILE A 65 -2.20 25.49 5.03
CA ILE A 65 -1.57 26.80 4.83
C ILE A 65 -0.06 26.82 5.05
N PHE A 66 0.49 25.77 5.67
CA PHE A 66 1.91 25.58 5.91
C PHE A 66 2.55 24.63 4.88
N GLY A 67 1.80 24.16 3.87
CA GLY A 67 2.27 23.23 2.86
C GLY A 67 2.32 21.77 3.34
N VAL A 68 1.77 21.45 4.53
CA VAL A 68 1.70 20.07 5.03
C VAL A 68 0.59 19.33 4.29
N PRO A 69 0.87 18.18 3.65
CA PRO A 69 -0.15 17.40 2.96
C PRO A 69 -1.32 17.03 3.88
N ILE A 70 -2.53 17.27 3.42
CA ILE A 70 -3.74 16.84 4.14
C ILE A 70 -3.88 15.33 3.97
N VAL A 71 -3.94 14.63 5.10
CA VAL A 71 -4.17 13.18 5.12
C VAL A 71 -5.69 12.94 5.10
N GLU A 72 -6.22 12.48 3.96
CA GLU A 72 -7.62 12.07 3.87
C GLU A 72 -7.76 10.63 4.37
N ASN A 73 -8.72 10.41 5.23
CA ASN A 73 -8.97 9.12 5.86
C ASN A 73 -10.25 8.44 5.34
N ASN A 74 -11.08 9.16 4.60
CA ASN A 74 -12.26 8.58 3.96
C ASN A 74 -11.86 7.91 2.64
N VAL A 75 -12.50 6.78 2.35
CA VAL A 75 -12.43 6.12 1.05
C VAL A 75 -13.85 5.98 0.53
N ILE A 76 -14.14 6.56 -0.62
CA ILE A 76 -15.39 6.37 -1.35
C ILE A 76 -15.10 5.77 -2.72
N THR A 77 -15.62 4.57 -2.94
CA THR A 77 -15.43 3.81 -4.18
C THR A 77 -16.30 4.33 -5.32
N ARG A 78 -15.98 3.94 -6.54
CA ARG A 78 -16.80 4.27 -7.71
C ARG A 78 -18.24 3.78 -7.58
N LYS A 79 -18.43 2.59 -6.98
CA LYS A 79 -19.77 2.02 -6.73
C LYS A 79 -20.57 2.89 -5.76
N GLN A 80 -19.95 3.33 -4.67
CA GLN A 80 -20.58 4.22 -3.69
C GLN A 80 -20.92 5.57 -4.29
N VAL A 81 -20.04 6.14 -5.13
CA VAL A 81 -20.35 7.36 -5.89
C VAL A 81 -21.52 7.15 -6.85
N ALA A 82 -21.57 6.00 -7.56
CA ALA A 82 -22.70 5.68 -8.43
C ALA A 82 -24.01 5.54 -7.65
N ALA A 83 -23.98 4.91 -6.46
CA ALA A 83 -25.14 4.79 -5.58
C ALA A 83 -25.62 6.16 -5.06
N ALA A 84 -24.70 7.07 -4.71
CA ALA A 84 -25.06 8.45 -4.35
C ALA A 84 -25.68 9.20 -5.53
N LYS A 85 -25.08 9.08 -6.73
CA LYS A 85 -25.61 9.69 -7.97
C LYS A 85 -27.00 9.17 -8.33
N ALA A 86 -27.29 7.89 -8.11
CA ALA A 86 -28.60 7.30 -8.33
C ALA A 86 -29.70 7.95 -7.46
N LYS A 87 -29.34 8.56 -6.35
CA LYS A 87 -30.20 9.33 -5.44
C LYS A 87 -30.12 10.85 -5.68
N ASN A 88 -29.55 11.26 -6.81
CA ASN A 88 -29.33 12.66 -7.19
C ASN A 88 -28.42 13.43 -6.21
N TRP A 89 -27.34 12.78 -5.76
CA TRP A 89 -26.26 13.39 -5.00
C TRP A 89 -24.97 13.45 -5.83
N LYS A 90 -24.37 14.63 -5.89
CA LYS A 90 -23.01 14.79 -6.44
C LYS A 90 -21.99 14.66 -5.33
N VAL A 91 -20.94 13.88 -5.58
CA VAL A 91 -19.84 13.67 -4.65
C VAL A 91 -18.70 14.62 -4.99
N TYR A 92 -18.12 15.27 -3.98
CA TYR A 92 -17.05 16.23 -4.15
C TYR A 92 -15.80 15.85 -3.35
N ALA A 93 -14.65 16.02 -3.99
CA ALA A 93 -13.37 16.17 -3.31
C ALA A 93 -13.14 17.66 -3.03
N MET A 94 -12.85 17.99 -1.78
CA MET A 94 -12.49 19.35 -1.37
C MET A 94 -10.99 19.52 -1.45
N ASN A 95 -10.52 20.33 -2.38
CA ASN A 95 -9.09 20.62 -2.54
C ASN A 95 -8.74 21.86 -1.71
N TYR A 96 -7.75 21.71 -0.83
CA TYR A 96 -7.19 22.81 -0.04
C TYR A 96 -5.88 23.23 -0.70
N PHE A 97 -5.76 24.51 -1.00
CA PHE A 97 -4.53 25.08 -1.54
C PHE A 97 -4.37 26.52 -1.00
N GLN A 98 -3.30 26.75 -0.26
CA GLN A 98 -2.94 28.08 0.30
C GLN A 98 -4.12 28.82 0.97
N GLY A 99 -4.90 28.11 1.79
CA GLY A 99 -6.04 28.69 2.50
C GLY A 99 -7.33 28.81 1.68
N THR A 100 -7.31 28.44 0.41
CA THR A 100 -8.51 28.40 -0.45
C THR A 100 -9.02 26.97 -0.56
N THR A 101 -10.34 26.79 -0.45
CA THR A 101 -11.01 25.51 -0.58
C THR A 101 -11.85 25.47 -1.85
N MET A 102 -11.56 24.54 -2.73
CA MET A 102 -12.31 24.34 -3.96
C MET A 102 -12.91 22.93 -3.98
N GLY A 103 -14.21 22.83 -4.26
CA GLY A 103 -14.88 21.55 -4.48
C GLY A 103 -14.76 21.12 -5.95
N VAL A 104 -14.25 19.91 -6.18
CA VAL A 104 -14.20 19.29 -7.51
C VAL A 104 -15.08 18.04 -7.49
N GLU A 105 -15.95 17.86 -8.49
CA GLU A 105 -16.77 16.65 -8.58
C GLU A 105 -15.86 15.42 -8.63
N TYR A 106 -16.14 14.44 -7.77
CA TYR A 106 -15.31 13.28 -7.56
C TYR A 106 -16.01 11.99 -8.01
N SER A 107 -15.38 11.24 -8.86
CA SER A 107 -15.94 10.01 -9.44
C SER A 107 -15.73 8.75 -8.59
N GLY A 108 -15.07 8.88 -7.43
CA GLY A 108 -14.66 7.76 -6.62
C GLY A 108 -13.33 7.16 -7.08
N ALA A 109 -12.69 6.40 -6.19
CA ALA A 109 -11.51 5.61 -6.51
C ALA A 109 -11.66 4.23 -5.87
N ASP A 110 -11.31 3.20 -6.62
CA ASP A 110 -11.14 1.88 -6.04
C ASP A 110 -9.64 1.76 -5.73
N PRO A 111 -9.25 1.66 -4.44
CA PRO A 111 -7.85 1.46 -4.12
C PRO A 111 -7.41 0.12 -4.69
N VAL A 112 -6.25 0.10 -5.33
CA VAL A 112 -5.73 -1.10 -5.99
C VAL A 112 -4.38 -1.46 -5.41
N ILE A 113 -4.26 -2.70 -4.93
CA ILE A 113 -2.99 -3.34 -4.66
C ILE A 113 -2.58 -4.12 -5.89
N SER A 114 -1.34 -3.98 -6.33
CA SER A 114 -0.78 -4.74 -7.44
C SER A 114 0.57 -5.34 -7.07
N MET A 115 0.82 -6.56 -7.55
CA MET A 115 2.01 -7.34 -7.24
C MET A 115 2.43 -8.21 -8.40
N GLY A 116 3.73 -8.49 -8.53
CA GLY A 116 4.23 -9.33 -9.62
C GLY A 116 5.74 -9.44 -9.65
N GLY A 117 6.24 -9.98 -10.75
CA GLY A 117 7.66 -9.98 -11.11
C GLY A 117 8.24 -11.30 -11.56
N ALA A 118 8.44 -12.31 -10.70
CA ALA A 118 9.16 -13.50 -11.11
C ALA A 118 8.27 -14.70 -11.50
N ARG A 119 6.99 -14.66 -11.18
CA ARG A 119 6.03 -15.71 -11.54
C ARG A 119 5.38 -15.43 -12.90
N LYS A 120 4.91 -16.47 -13.55
CA LYS A 120 4.33 -16.44 -14.89
C LYS A 120 2.88 -16.91 -14.87
N ALA A 121 2.18 -16.72 -15.98
CA ALA A 121 0.87 -17.33 -16.18
C ALA A 121 0.97 -18.86 -15.96
N GLY A 122 0.04 -19.42 -15.20
CA GLY A 122 0.02 -20.80 -14.77
C GLY A 122 0.61 -21.07 -13.37
N ASP A 123 1.37 -20.14 -12.82
CA ASP A 123 1.94 -20.30 -11.47
C ASP A 123 0.91 -20.03 -10.38
N ALA A 124 0.94 -20.83 -9.33
CA ALA A 124 0.10 -20.59 -8.15
C ALA A 124 0.58 -19.38 -7.34
N MET A 125 -0.37 -18.66 -6.76
CA MET A 125 -0.10 -17.53 -5.85
C MET A 125 -0.66 -17.82 -4.46
N ASN A 126 0.17 -17.59 -3.44
CA ASN A 126 -0.22 -17.66 -2.03
C ASN A 126 -0.60 -16.25 -1.54
N VAL A 127 -1.86 -15.89 -1.66
CA VAL A 127 -2.37 -14.57 -1.26
C VAL A 127 -3.60 -14.71 -0.40
N ALA A 128 -3.58 -14.07 0.76
CA ALA A 128 -4.73 -13.92 1.64
C ALA A 128 -4.89 -12.44 2.03
N TYR A 129 -6.11 -11.95 2.04
CA TYR A 129 -6.39 -10.57 2.41
C TYR A 129 -7.75 -10.42 3.08
N THR A 130 -7.91 -9.32 3.79
CA THR A 130 -9.19 -8.88 4.36
C THR A 130 -9.57 -7.57 3.71
N VAL A 131 -10.81 -7.45 3.29
CA VAL A 131 -11.35 -6.23 2.71
C VAL A 131 -12.50 -5.69 3.59
N ASP A 132 -12.66 -4.39 3.58
CA ASP A 132 -13.82 -3.71 4.15
C ASP A 132 -14.76 -3.36 2.99
N GLY A 133 -15.85 -4.12 2.82
CA GLY A 133 -16.78 -4.05 1.70
C GLY A 133 -16.47 -5.02 0.56
N GLU A 134 -16.73 -4.60 -0.66
CA GLU A 134 -16.56 -5.44 -1.85
C GLU A 134 -15.14 -5.32 -2.43
N ASP A 135 -14.71 -6.38 -3.08
CA ASP A 135 -13.44 -6.45 -3.80
C ASP A 135 -13.62 -7.01 -5.23
N SER A 136 -12.60 -6.81 -6.04
CA SER A 136 -12.44 -7.52 -7.31
C SER A 136 -10.98 -7.89 -7.52
N ILE A 137 -10.76 -9.03 -8.14
CA ILE A 137 -9.43 -9.56 -8.42
C ILE A 137 -9.25 -9.67 -9.92
N SER A 138 -8.07 -9.36 -10.42
CA SER A 138 -7.70 -9.53 -11.81
C SER A 138 -6.25 -10.03 -11.96
N GLY A 139 -5.94 -10.58 -13.12
CA GLY A 139 -4.65 -11.22 -13.41
C GLY A 139 -4.50 -12.62 -12.85
N VAL A 140 -5.57 -13.19 -12.29
CA VAL A 140 -5.60 -14.56 -11.76
C VAL A 140 -6.91 -15.26 -12.11
N THR A 141 -6.88 -16.60 -12.06
CA THR A 141 -8.06 -17.46 -11.97
C THR A 141 -8.13 -18.04 -10.57
N ARG A 142 -9.33 -18.24 -10.05
CA ARG A 142 -9.55 -18.86 -8.74
C ARG A 142 -9.94 -20.31 -8.93
N ASP A 143 -9.28 -21.23 -8.26
CA ASP A 143 -9.64 -22.64 -8.28
C ASP A 143 -10.80 -22.96 -7.33
N LYS A 144 -11.29 -24.19 -7.38
CA LYS A 144 -12.40 -24.68 -6.53
C LYS A 144 -12.09 -24.70 -5.03
N ASN A 145 -10.80 -24.66 -4.65
CA ASN A 145 -10.34 -24.66 -3.27
C ASN A 145 -10.01 -23.24 -2.79
N GLY A 146 -10.23 -22.22 -3.62
CA GLY A 146 -9.98 -20.82 -3.31
C GLY A 146 -8.55 -20.35 -3.57
N GLY A 147 -7.69 -21.21 -4.13
CA GLY A 147 -6.34 -20.85 -4.56
C GLY A 147 -6.34 -19.96 -5.79
N TYR A 148 -5.29 -19.18 -5.95
CA TYR A 148 -5.11 -18.30 -7.11
C TYR A 148 -4.05 -18.86 -8.05
N THR A 149 -4.33 -18.84 -9.34
CA THR A 149 -3.37 -19.14 -10.40
C THR A 149 -3.25 -17.93 -11.31
N LEU A 150 -2.03 -17.47 -11.56
CA LEU A 150 -1.79 -16.31 -12.43
C LEU A 150 -2.28 -16.59 -13.85
N SER A 151 -3.01 -15.63 -14.41
CA SER A 151 -3.35 -15.58 -15.85
C SER A 151 -2.41 -14.62 -16.61
N SER A 152 -1.61 -13.85 -15.88
CA SER A 152 -0.57 -12.94 -16.38
C SER A 152 0.61 -12.92 -15.41
N ASP A 153 1.57 -12.02 -15.57
CA ASP A 153 2.69 -11.79 -14.64
C ASP A 153 2.32 -10.89 -13.44
N THR A 154 1.08 -10.43 -13.38
CA THR A 154 0.62 -9.44 -12.41
C THR A 154 -0.74 -9.81 -11.83
N MET A 155 -0.84 -9.81 -10.50
CA MET A 155 -2.11 -9.90 -9.77
C MET A 155 -2.50 -8.50 -9.26
N LYS A 156 -3.80 -8.19 -9.34
CA LYS A 156 -4.37 -6.96 -8.75
C LYS A 156 -5.56 -7.30 -7.88
N VAL A 157 -5.62 -6.63 -6.73
CA VAL A 157 -6.77 -6.65 -5.81
C VAL A 157 -7.30 -5.22 -5.71
N ALA A 158 -8.52 -5.00 -6.18
CA ALA A 158 -9.20 -3.71 -6.06
C ALA A 158 -10.24 -3.81 -4.95
N GLY A 159 -10.24 -2.87 -4.03
CA GLY A 159 -11.10 -2.83 -2.85
C GLY A 159 -10.39 -2.18 -1.66
N VAL A 160 -11.12 -1.98 -0.59
CA VAL A 160 -10.59 -1.38 0.65
C VAL A 160 -9.91 -2.47 1.49
N VAL A 161 -8.68 -2.85 1.11
CA VAL A 161 -7.91 -3.91 1.80
C VAL A 161 -7.36 -3.38 3.11
N THR A 162 -7.65 -4.07 4.21
CA THR A 162 -7.16 -3.75 5.55
C THR A 162 -5.95 -4.60 5.94
N ARG A 163 -5.89 -5.84 5.50
CA ARG A 163 -4.80 -6.78 5.76
C ARG A 163 -4.43 -7.54 4.50
N LEU A 164 -3.14 -7.74 4.27
CA LEU A 164 -2.64 -8.51 3.12
C LEU A 164 -1.48 -9.41 3.54
N ALA A 165 -1.58 -10.68 3.20
CA ALA A 165 -0.47 -11.63 3.20
C ALA A 165 -0.20 -12.09 1.76
N CYS A 166 1.00 -11.86 1.28
CA CYS A 166 1.48 -12.27 -0.05
C CYS A 166 2.91 -12.81 0.02
N HIS A 167 3.27 -13.41 1.15
CA HIS A 167 4.58 -14.03 1.34
C HIS A 167 4.77 -15.26 0.46
N SER A 168 6.02 -15.68 0.26
CA SER A 168 6.39 -16.92 -0.46
C SER A 168 5.91 -16.97 -1.92
N ASN A 169 5.90 -15.83 -2.61
CA ASN A 169 5.44 -15.73 -4.00
C ASN A 169 6.56 -15.37 -4.99
N ASN A 170 7.79 -15.20 -4.53
CA ASN A 170 8.90 -14.74 -5.36
C ASN A 170 8.58 -13.41 -6.08
N LEU A 171 7.83 -12.50 -5.39
CA LEU A 171 7.50 -11.19 -5.93
C LEU A 171 8.77 -10.33 -6.04
N LYS A 172 8.93 -9.63 -7.14
CA LYS A 172 9.96 -8.61 -7.30
C LYS A 172 9.46 -7.22 -6.92
N TRP A 173 8.16 -6.99 -7.00
CA TRP A 173 7.55 -5.71 -6.65
C TRP A 173 6.14 -5.88 -6.08
N LEU A 174 5.77 -4.94 -5.24
CA LEU A 174 4.45 -4.81 -4.62
C LEU A 174 4.14 -3.33 -4.47
N LYS A 175 2.94 -2.93 -4.86
CA LYS A 175 2.46 -1.56 -4.74
C LYS A 175 1.10 -1.55 -4.05
N VAL A 176 0.97 -0.78 -2.98
CA VAL A 176 -0.24 -0.67 -2.16
C VAL A 176 -0.82 0.75 -2.17
N SER A 177 -0.47 1.55 -3.19
CA SER A 177 -0.91 2.94 -3.32
C SER A 177 -2.42 3.09 -3.18
N ASP A 178 -2.81 4.20 -2.59
CA ASP A 178 -4.19 4.63 -2.41
C ASP A 178 -5.02 3.75 -1.46
N ASN A 179 -4.47 2.66 -0.93
CA ASN A 179 -5.16 1.80 0.03
C ASN A 179 -4.96 2.29 1.47
N THR A 180 -5.58 3.42 1.80
CA THR A 180 -5.42 4.11 3.10
C THR A 180 -5.92 3.29 4.30
N ALA A 181 -6.65 2.21 4.05
CA ALA A 181 -7.17 1.30 5.07
C ALA A 181 -6.14 0.25 5.51
N LEU A 182 -5.09 0.02 4.71
CA LEU A 182 -4.12 -1.03 5.00
C LEU A 182 -3.42 -0.78 6.34
N GLU A 183 -3.46 -1.77 7.21
CA GLU A 183 -2.87 -1.72 8.56
C GLU A 183 -1.89 -2.86 8.83
N TRP A 184 -1.97 -3.95 8.05
CA TRP A 184 -1.09 -5.09 8.18
C TRP A 184 -0.71 -5.64 6.81
N LEU A 185 0.59 -5.79 6.59
CA LEU A 185 1.17 -6.32 5.35
C LEU A 185 2.24 -7.34 5.69
N ASN A 186 2.09 -8.57 5.20
CA ASN A 186 3.14 -9.58 5.21
C ASN A 186 3.58 -9.89 3.78
N CYS A 187 4.78 -9.47 3.44
CA CYS A 187 5.42 -9.70 2.15
C CYS A 187 6.81 -10.35 2.27
N CYS A 188 7.12 -10.98 3.40
CA CYS A 188 8.39 -11.70 3.58
C CYS A 188 8.53 -12.88 2.59
N ASP A 189 9.71 -13.45 2.49
CA ASP A 189 10.00 -14.59 1.59
C ASP A 189 9.57 -14.29 0.13
N ASN A 190 10.05 -13.16 -0.38
CA ASN A 190 9.90 -12.72 -1.76
C ASN A 190 11.27 -12.31 -2.32
N ALA A 191 11.32 -11.52 -3.38
CA ALA A 191 12.54 -10.99 -3.99
C ALA A 191 12.45 -9.46 -4.20
N ILE A 192 11.88 -8.76 -3.20
CA ILE A 192 11.68 -7.31 -3.25
C ILE A 192 12.92 -6.65 -2.64
N GLU A 193 13.69 -5.94 -3.46
CA GLU A 193 14.95 -5.30 -3.06
C GLU A 193 15.18 -3.96 -3.76
N GLY A 194 16.14 -3.18 -3.27
CA GLY A 194 16.57 -1.93 -3.89
C GLY A 194 15.41 -0.98 -4.19
N ALA A 195 15.35 -0.46 -5.41
CA ALA A 195 14.31 0.48 -5.85
C ALA A 195 12.87 -0.07 -5.73
N ASN A 196 12.68 -1.38 -5.82
CA ASN A 196 11.37 -1.99 -5.65
C ASN A 196 10.92 -1.99 -4.18
N MET A 197 11.85 -2.15 -3.24
CA MET A 197 11.55 -1.98 -1.81
C MET A 197 11.29 -0.50 -1.48
N ASP A 198 12.05 0.43 -2.08
CA ASP A 198 11.77 1.87 -1.95
C ASP A 198 10.38 2.23 -2.45
N ALA A 199 9.98 1.67 -3.59
CA ALA A 199 8.66 1.87 -4.17
C ALA A 199 7.54 1.28 -3.28
N LEU A 200 7.75 0.11 -2.70
CA LEU A 200 6.82 -0.49 -1.73
C LEU A 200 6.65 0.42 -0.51
N ILE A 201 7.75 0.82 0.14
CA ILE A 201 7.72 1.70 1.32
C ILE A 201 7.06 3.04 0.99
N SER A 202 7.37 3.62 -0.18
CA SER A 202 6.75 4.86 -0.64
C SER A 202 5.24 4.72 -0.85
N SER A 203 4.78 3.54 -1.27
CA SER A 203 3.37 3.24 -1.52
C SER A 203 2.56 2.93 -0.25
N LEU A 204 3.21 2.69 0.90
CA LEU A 204 2.52 2.47 2.17
C LEU A 204 1.69 3.69 2.55
N PRO A 205 0.45 3.51 3.03
CA PRO A 205 -0.37 4.61 3.49
C PRO A 205 0.22 5.31 4.71
N GLU A 206 -0.02 6.59 4.81
CA GLU A 206 0.33 7.37 6.00
C GLU A 206 -0.58 6.99 7.17
N ARG A 207 0.03 6.66 8.31
CA ARG A 207 -0.69 6.24 9.53
C ARG A 207 -0.40 7.12 10.74
N ARG A 208 0.22 8.28 10.54
CA ARG A 208 0.39 9.26 11.63
C ARG A 208 -0.96 9.67 12.22
N GLY A 209 -1.07 9.68 13.54
CA GLY A 209 -2.35 9.94 14.22
C GLY A 209 -3.31 8.74 14.32
N ARG A 210 -2.86 7.55 13.94
CA ARG A 210 -3.56 6.26 14.08
C ARG A 210 -2.65 5.24 14.73
N ASP A 211 -3.19 4.05 15.03
CA ASP A 211 -2.38 2.90 15.40
C ASP A 211 -1.34 2.60 14.33
N ALA A 212 -0.13 2.25 14.76
CA ALA A 212 0.94 1.91 13.85
C ALA A 212 0.57 0.71 12.97
N GLY A 213 0.89 0.79 11.69
CA GLY A 213 0.80 -0.35 10.79
C GLY A 213 1.90 -1.37 11.06
N THR A 214 1.70 -2.60 10.64
CA THR A 214 2.71 -3.66 10.71
C THR A 214 3.12 -4.09 9.32
N LEU A 215 4.41 -3.99 9.00
CA LEU A 215 5.03 -4.52 7.78
C LEU A 215 5.94 -5.68 8.16
N VAL A 216 5.55 -6.91 7.86
CA VAL A 216 6.44 -8.08 7.97
C VAL A 216 7.20 -8.21 6.66
N ALA A 217 8.44 -7.73 6.66
CA ALA A 217 9.25 -7.60 5.45
C ALA A 217 10.22 -8.76 5.23
N ILE A 218 10.64 -9.44 6.31
CA ILE A 218 11.77 -10.39 6.29
C ILE A 218 11.37 -11.70 6.97
N LEU A 219 11.73 -12.83 6.35
CA LEU A 219 11.75 -14.15 6.94
C LEU A 219 13.17 -14.45 7.42
N LYS A 220 13.34 -14.80 8.70
CA LYS A 220 14.67 -15.10 9.30
C LYS A 220 15.23 -16.49 8.95
N LEU A 221 14.79 -17.06 7.86
CA LEU A 221 15.24 -18.36 7.40
C LEU A 221 16.16 -18.23 6.19
N ILE A 222 16.94 -19.30 5.94
CA ILE A 222 17.77 -19.40 4.73
C ILE A 222 16.86 -19.36 3.51
N GLY A 223 17.17 -18.49 2.55
CA GLY A 223 16.40 -18.34 1.31
C GLY A 223 15.56 -17.08 1.22
N GLU A 224 15.50 -16.25 2.28
CA GLU A 224 14.92 -14.91 2.18
C GLU A 224 15.70 -14.07 1.16
N ASN A 225 14.98 -13.53 0.16
CA ASN A 225 15.56 -12.72 -0.90
C ASN A 225 15.07 -11.25 -0.86
N ASN A 226 14.17 -10.91 0.07
CA ASN A 226 13.87 -9.50 0.30
C ASN A 226 15.07 -8.83 0.96
N VAL A 227 15.33 -7.60 0.55
CA VAL A 227 16.29 -6.72 1.21
C VAL A 227 15.57 -5.45 1.66
N CYS A 228 15.52 -5.25 2.97
CA CYS A 228 14.97 -4.02 3.56
C CYS A 228 16.06 -3.36 4.41
N THR A 229 16.59 -2.24 3.95
CA THR A 229 17.72 -1.54 4.57
C THR A 229 17.29 -0.70 5.78
N THR A 230 18.26 -0.27 6.59
CA THR A 230 18.02 0.66 7.71
C THR A 230 17.33 1.95 7.26
N THR A 231 17.69 2.47 6.08
CA THR A 231 17.05 3.67 5.50
C THR A 231 15.58 3.41 5.16
N GLN A 232 15.28 2.26 4.57
CA GLN A 232 13.91 1.85 4.23
C GLN A 232 13.06 1.62 5.47
N VAL A 233 13.63 1.01 6.51
CA VAL A 233 12.97 0.87 7.82
C VAL A 233 12.66 2.24 8.43
N ALA A 234 13.61 3.18 8.38
CA ALA A 234 13.38 4.55 8.87
C ALA A 234 12.27 5.26 8.09
N ALA A 235 12.23 5.10 6.75
CA ALA A 235 11.17 5.66 5.90
C ALA A 235 9.79 5.06 6.22
N ALA A 236 9.69 3.76 6.47
CA ALA A 236 8.44 3.12 6.90
C ALA A 236 7.98 3.66 8.28
N LYS A 237 8.91 3.77 9.25
CA LYS A 237 8.63 4.33 10.57
C LYS A 237 8.16 5.79 10.52
N ALA A 238 8.70 6.60 9.59
CA ALA A 238 8.24 7.97 9.38
C ALA A 238 6.76 8.05 8.96
N LYS A 239 6.21 6.99 8.37
CA LYS A 239 4.79 6.83 8.04
C LYS A 239 3.99 6.10 9.12
N ASN A 240 4.57 5.88 10.30
CA ASN A 240 4.00 5.11 11.41
C ASN A 240 3.74 3.63 11.07
N TRP A 241 4.74 2.98 10.45
CA TRP A 241 4.76 1.53 10.21
C TRP A 241 5.88 0.87 11.00
N ASN A 242 5.54 -0.17 11.77
CA ASN A 242 6.50 -1.04 12.44
C ASN A 242 6.98 -2.10 11.45
N VAL A 243 8.27 -2.11 11.15
CA VAL A 243 8.87 -3.14 10.30
C VAL A 243 9.27 -4.32 11.16
N LYS A 244 8.84 -5.51 10.77
CA LYS A 244 9.03 -6.77 11.49
C LYS A 244 9.75 -7.79 10.61
N SER A 245 10.38 -8.73 11.29
CA SER A 245 10.80 -10.01 10.73
C SER A 245 10.06 -11.15 11.44
N THR A 246 9.94 -12.29 10.78
CA THR A 246 9.33 -13.50 11.34
C THR A 246 10.27 -14.68 11.22
N ASP A 247 10.11 -15.66 12.11
CA ASP A 247 10.79 -16.96 12.03
C ASP A 247 10.00 -18.02 11.25
N GLY A 248 8.80 -17.66 10.76
CA GLY A 248 7.88 -18.54 10.07
C GLY A 248 6.95 -19.35 10.97
N ASN A 249 7.14 -19.33 12.30
CA ASN A 249 6.31 -20.04 13.27
C ASN A 249 5.22 -19.16 13.92
N GLY A 250 5.06 -17.93 13.42
CA GLY A 250 4.08 -16.98 13.93
C GLY A 250 4.67 -15.91 14.87
N ASP A 251 5.94 -15.99 15.20
CA ASP A 251 6.63 -14.95 15.97
C ASP A 251 7.08 -13.79 15.08
N PHE A 252 6.80 -12.58 15.55
CA PHE A 252 7.19 -11.34 14.89
C PHE A 252 8.07 -10.50 15.81
N SER A 253 9.28 -10.18 15.37
CA SER A 253 10.21 -9.33 16.10
C SER A 253 10.54 -8.07 15.32
N ASP A 254 10.91 -7.00 16.02
CA ASP A 254 11.34 -5.77 15.38
C ASP A 254 12.52 -6.02 14.46
N TYR A 255 12.46 -5.41 13.28
CA TYR A 255 13.52 -5.47 12.30
C TYR A 255 14.18 -4.11 12.15
N ALA A 256 15.47 -4.07 12.41
CA ALA A 256 16.24 -2.81 12.38
C ALA A 256 16.64 -2.37 10.96
N GLY A 257 16.56 -3.29 10.00
CA GLY A 257 17.07 -3.08 8.64
C GLY A 257 18.48 -3.69 8.46
N SER A 258 18.77 -4.11 7.23
CA SER A 258 20.14 -4.45 6.85
C SER A 258 20.94 -3.19 6.53
N THR A 259 22.24 -3.22 6.75
CA THR A 259 23.11 -2.18 6.19
C THR A 259 23.07 -2.30 4.66
N PRO A 260 22.93 -1.18 3.93
CA PRO A 260 23.00 -1.23 2.48
C PRO A 260 24.35 -1.82 2.07
N THR A 261 24.37 -3.00 1.47
CA THR A 261 25.54 -3.43 0.73
C THR A 261 25.55 -2.58 -0.54
N THR A 262 26.16 -1.41 -0.47
CA THR A 262 26.62 -0.75 -1.69
C THR A 262 27.57 -1.72 -2.34
N GLY A 263 27.35 -2.09 -3.60
CA GLY A 263 28.19 -3.02 -4.36
C GLY A 263 29.65 -2.56 -4.58
N THR A 264 30.07 -1.62 -3.81
CA THR A 264 31.42 -1.22 -3.43
C THR A 264 31.39 -0.91 -1.94
N GLU A 265 31.28 -1.95 -1.06
CA GLU A 265 32.01 -1.80 0.17
C GLU A 265 33.47 -1.58 -0.23
N ARG A 266 33.87 -0.32 -0.25
CA ARG A 266 35.23 -0.01 0.19
C ARG A 266 35.24 -0.53 1.61
N ILE A 267 35.80 -1.71 1.76
CA ILE A 267 36.25 -2.25 3.03
C ILE A 267 36.94 -1.07 3.68
N ALA A 268 36.31 -0.51 4.73
CA ALA A 268 37.06 0.36 5.60
C ALA A 268 38.25 -0.50 6.01
N ASP A 269 39.40 -0.15 5.46
CA ASP A 269 40.64 -0.79 5.75
C ASP A 269 40.89 -0.46 7.23
N ASP A 270 40.59 -1.42 8.09
CA ASP A 270 41.03 -1.38 9.49
C ASP A 270 42.54 -1.58 9.56
N GLY A 271 43.21 -1.21 8.48
CA GLY A 271 44.67 -1.00 8.31
C GLY A 271 45.58 -2.20 8.61
N ASN A 272 45.04 -3.31 9.16
CA ASN A 272 45.83 -4.41 9.69
C ASN A 272 45.36 -5.84 9.35
N ALA A 273 44.21 -6.05 8.69
CA ALA A 273 43.74 -7.37 8.34
C ALA A 273 44.32 -7.85 7.01
N THR A 274 45.16 -8.86 7.02
CA THR A 274 45.79 -9.48 5.84
C THR A 274 44.97 -10.69 5.36
N ILE A 275 45.07 -11.00 4.06
CA ILE A 275 44.48 -12.25 3.49
C ILE A 275 45.28 -13.44 3.96
N VAL A 276 44.67 -14.38 4.69
CA VAL A 276 45.32 -15.59 5.16
C VAL A 276 45.00 -16.81 4.29
N ALA A 277 43.91 -16.79 3.56
CA ALA A 277 43.54 -17.81 2.60
C ALA A 277 42.55 -17.33 1.55
N ILE A 278 42.61 -17.89 0.35
CA ILE A 278 41.70 -17.62 -0.76
C ILE A 278 41.05 -18.95 -1.15
N TYR A 279 39.73 -18.93 -1.41
CA TYR A 279 38.98 -20.09 -1.85
C TYR A 279 38.12 -19.74 -3.07
N ASN A 280 37.92 -20.72 -3.96
CA ASN A 280 36.90 -20.59 -5.00
C ASN A 280 35.48 -20.91 -4.46
N VAL A 281 34.48 -20.81 -5.32
CA VAL A 281 33.08 -21.09 -4.98
C VAL A 281 32.82 -22.54 -4.56
N ASN A 282 33.71 -23.48 -4.95
CA ASN A 282 33.63 -24.89 -4.58
C ASN A 282 34.39 -25.21 -3.29
N GLY A 283 34.89 -24.20 -2.57
CA GLY A 283 35.62 -24.35 -1.31
C GLY A 283 37.09 -24.79 -1.48
N MET A 284 37.62 -24.86 -2.70
CA MET A 284 39.01 -25.20 -2.93
C MET A 284 39.92 -24.01 -2.62
N LYS A 285 40.98 -24.24 -1.86
CA LYS A 285 41.98 -23.22 -1.54
C LYS A 285 42.80 -22.87 -2.78
N LEU A 286 42.92 -21.58 -3.04
CA LEU A 286 43.69 -21.04 -4.17
C LEU A 286 44.98 -20.40 -3.68
N ALA A 287 46.04 -20.47 -4.51
CA ALA A 287 47.31 -19.79 -4.24
C ALA A 287 47.21 -18.26 -4.48
N GLN A 288 46.34 -17.85 -5.41
CA GLN A 288 46.04 -16.47 -5.75
C GLN A 288 44.63 -16.34 -6.31
N PRO A 289 44.01 -15.12 -6.31
CA PRO A 289 42.70 -14.95 -6.87
C PRO A 289 42.63 -15.30 -8.36
N GLN A 290 41.50 -15.90 -8.78
CA GLN A 290 41.22 -16.28 -10.17
C GLN A 290 40.04 -15.49 -10.72
N PRO A 291 39.86 -15.39 -12.05
CA PRO A 291 38.65 -14.82 -12.63
C PRO A 291 37.36 -15.45 -12.04
N GLY A 292 36.37 -14.64 -11.81
CA GLY A 292 35.14 -15.03 -11.12
C GLY A 292 35.13 -14.70 -9.62
N LEU A 293 34.27 -15.36 -8.87
CA LEU A 293 34.09 -15.14 -7.44
C LEU A 293 35.14 -15.88 -6.59
N ASN A 294 35.89 -15.13 -5.79
CA ASN A 294 36.85 -15.63 -4.81
C ASN A 294 36.36 -15.31 -3.39
N ILE A 295 36.57 -16.21 -2.45
CA ILE A 295 36.24 -16.07 -1.03
C ILE A 295 37.58 -15.88 -0.29
N LEU A 296 37.77 -14.71 0.32
CA LEU A 296 38.98 -14.33 1.04
C LEU A 296 38.75 -14.49 2.55
N LYS A 297 39.55 -15.30 3.20
CA LYS A 297 39.63 -15.41 4.68
C LYS A 297 40.67 -14.43 5.18
N MET A 298 40.27 -13.52 6.08
CA MET A 298 41.14 -12.50 6.62
C MET A 298 41.74 -12.91 7.97
N SER A 299 42.85 -12.29 8.38
CA SER A 299 43.57 -12.58 9.64
C SER A 299 42.76 -12.26 10.89
N ASN A 300 41.78 -11.34 10.79
CA ASN A 300 40.83 -11.00 11.87
C ASN A 300 39.63 -11.95 11.95
N GLY A 301 39.62 -13.06 11.20
CA GLY A 301 38.54 -14.05 11.16
C GLY A 301 37.38 -13.70 10.25
N THR A 302 37.34 -12.51 9.65
CA THR A 302 36.30 -12.13 8.70
C THR A 302 36.49 -12.81 7.34
N VAL A 303 35.40 -12.92 6.58
CA VAL A 303 35.39 -13.48 5.22
C VAL A 303 34.92 -12.38 4.26
N LYS A 304 35.68 -12.19 3.17
CA LYS A 304 35.40 -11.21 2.13
C LYS A 304 35.17 -11.91 0.79
N LYS A 305 34.32 -11.34 -0.08
CA LYS A 305 34.11 -11.82 -1.45
C LYS A 305 34.81 -10.87 -2.43
N LEU A 306 35.59 -11.42 -3.33
CA LEU A 306 36.29 -10.68 -4.39
C LEU A 306 35.86 -11.25 -5.75
N PHE A 307 35.31 -10.42 -6.61
CA PHE A 307 34.97 -10.80 -7.97
C PHE A 307 36.01 -10.17 -8.93
N LEU A 308 36.71 -10.99 -9.68
CA LEU A 308 37.63 -10.57 -10.75
C LEU A 308 36.98 -10.78 -12.11
N LYS A 309 36.97 -9.76 -12.93
CA LYS A 309 36.57 -9.86 -14.34
C LYS A 309 37.74 -10.53 -15.12
N GLU A 310 37.36 -11.26 -16.16
CA GLU A 310 38.30 -11.75 -17.17
C GLU A 310 38.96 -10.59 -17.91
#